data_04dd3110636130c1e1ca4983ff39992d
#
_entry.id   04dd3110636130c1e1ca4983ff39992d
#
_cell.length_a   1.000
_cell.length_b   1.000
_cell.length_c   1.000
_cell.angle_alpha   90.00
_cell.angle_beta   90.00
_cell.angle_gamma   90.00
#
_symmetry.space_group_name_H-M   'P 1'
#
loop_
_entity.id
_entity.type
_entity.pdbx_description
1 polymer ?
#
loop_
_entity_poly.entity_id
_entity_poly.type
_entity_poly.pdbx_seq_one_letter_code
_entity_poly.pdbx_strand_id
1 'polypeptide(L)'
;EHCEDGQRSLYVKDLTLAHVREWGWRFVDEFCWRDTKNGVPGGWNNRFKDAWEPIFHYAVSSGIKFHPLANGTQSESVFDYSANTKKSSNGSGLKSGAPAGGMKEGIARPSNVVEFAAADGQDGHSAAFPVSLPEFFIKAFSDKGDAIFDPFMGSGTTLIAAEKNGRIGYGTEISPGYCDVIVKRWQDFTGVNAVLE
;
A
#
# COMPACT_ATOMS: atom_id res chain seq x y z
N GLU A 1 9.76 -4.21 13.57
CA GLU A 1 9.14 -4.10 14.90
C GLU A 1 10.20 -4.23 15.99
N HIS A 2 10.16 -3.34 16.99
CA HIS A 2 11.03 -3.40 18.14
C HIS A 2 10.69 -4.62 19.02
N CYS A 3 11.70 -5.32 19.51
CA CYS A 3 11.53 -6.46 20.42
C CYS A 3 12.39 -6.25 21.66
N GLU A 4 11.80 -6.48 22.83
CA GLU A 4 12.45 -6.41 24.11
C GLU A 4 12.20 -7.73 24.83
N ASP A 5 13.26 -8.35 25.38
CA ASP A 5 13.21 -9.64 26.07
C ASP A 5 12.49 -10.77 25.30
N GLY A 6 12.63 -10.78 23.96
CA GLY A 6 11.98 -11.77 23.11
C GLY A 6 10.48 -11.52 22.84
N GLN A 7 9.91 -10.47 23.40
CA GLN A 7 8.52 -10.05 23.15
C GLN A 7 8.46 -8.99 22.06
N ARG A 8 7.50 -9.13 21.13
CA ARG A 8 7.19 -8.08 20.15
C ARG A 8 6.54 -6.90 20.83
N SER A 9 6.98 -5.69 20.46
CA SER A 9 6.28 -4.48 20.87
C SER A 9 4.84 -4.47 20.32
N LEU A 10 3.91 -4.02 21.13
CA LEU A 10 2.51 -3.87 20.73
C LEU A 10 2.18 -2.50 20.13
N TYR A 11 3.17 -1.58 20.02
CA TYR A 11 2.94 -0.20 19.62
C TYR A 11 2.14 -0.08 18.30
N VAL A 12 2.38 -0.97 17.32
CA VAL A 12 1.64 -0.97 16.04
C VAL A 12 0.17 -1.31 16.26
N LYS A 13 -0.13 -2.23 17.19
CA LYS A 13 -1.51 -2.59 17.54
C LYS A 13 -2.19 -1.46 18.31
N ASP A 14 -1.49 -0.86 19.25
CA ASP A 14 -1.99 0.29 20.02
C ASP A 14 -2.24 1.48 19.09
N LEU A 15 -1.33 1.77 18.15
CA LEU A 15 -1.50 2.81 17.14
C LEU A 15 -2.72 2.54 16.24
N THR A 16 -2.93 1.29 15.81
CA THR A 16 -4.11 0.89 15.04
C THR A 16 -5.40 1.14 15.81
N LEU A 17 -5.41 0.79 17.10
CA LEU A 17 -6.57 1.04 17.97
C LEU A 17 -6.80 2.53 18.21
N ALA A 18 -5.75 3.32 18.40
CA ALA A 18 -5.84 4.76 18.57
C ALA A 18 -6.44 5.45 17.34
N HIS A 19 -6.00 5.09 16.12
CA HIS A 19 -6.58 5.63 14.88
C HIS A 19 -8.11 5.48 14.86
N VAL A 20 -8.61 4.32 15.28
CA VAL A 20 -10.05 4.04 15.21
C VAL A 20 -10.81 4.60 16.42
N ARG A 21 -10.30 4.37 17.65
CA ARG A 21 -11.05 4.64 18.88
C ARG A 21 -10.90 6.07 19.39
N GLU A 22 -9.73 6.67 19.17
CA GLU A 22 -9.42 8.00 19.68
C GLU A 22 -9.53 9.06 18.59
N TRP A 23 -9.05 8.76 17.37
CA TRP A 23 -9.02 9.73 16.27
C TRP A 23 -10.20 9.61 15.31
N GLY A 24 -11.04 8.58 15.49
CA GLY A 24 -12.30 8.42 14.75
C GLY A 24 -12.14 7.99 13.29
N TRP A 25 -10.96 7.50 12.90
CA TRP A 25 -10.74 6.99 11.55
C TRP A 25 -11.42 5.62 11.37
N ARG A 26 -11.74 5.28 10.16
CA ARG A 26 -12.29 3.98 9.78
C ARG A 26 -11.15 3.06 9.37
N PHE A 27 -11.00 1.92 10.03
CA PHE A 27 -10.13 0.85 9.58
C PHE A 27 -10.81 0.13 8.41
N VAL A 28 -10.19 0.18 7.23
CA VAL A 28 -10.77 -0.34 5.99
C VAL A 28 -10.21 -1.70 5.64
N ASP A 29 -8.87 -1.82 5.63
CA ASP A 29 -8.19 -3.06 5.25
C ASP A 29 -6.77 -3.11 5.83
N GLU A 30 -6.22 -4.30 5.86
CA GLU A 30 -4.82 -4.58 6.17
C GLU A 30 -4.22 -5.37 5.00
N PHE A 31 -3.11 -4.88 4.49
CA PHE A 31 -2.36 -5.53 3.43
C PHE A 31 -1.09 -6.15 4.01
N CYS A 32 -0.68 -7.25 3.40
CA CYS A 32 0.57 -7.92 3.67
C CYS A 32 1.53 -7.63 2.50
N TRP A 33 2.56 -6.81 2.73
CA TRP A 33 3.62 -6.64 1.75
C TRP A 33 4.73 -7.65 1.98
N ARG A 34 4.94 -8.52 1.01
CA ARG A 34 6.05 -9.47 0.99
C ARG A 34 7.15 -8.95 0.07
N ASP A 35 8.32 -8.66 0.64
CA ASP A 35 9.53 -8.42 -0.15
C ASP A 35 10.00 -9.74 -0.78
N THR A 36 10.04 -9.78 -2.11
CA THR A 36 10.43 -10.97 -2.85
C THR A 36 11.93 -11.10 -3.04
N LYS A 37 12.71 -10.02 -2.76
CA LYS A 37 14.16 -10.00 -3.01
C LYS A 37 14.98 -10.46 -1.81
N ASN A 38 14.78 -9.85 -0.66
CA ASN A 38 15.69 -10.02 0.46
C ASN A 38 15.05 -10.70 1.68
N GLY A 39 13.73 -10.70 1.78
CA GLY A 39 13.03 -11.03 3.01
C GLY A 39 13.47 -10.10 4.16
N VAL A 40 12.69 -10.04 5.21
CA VAL A 40 13.03 -9.21 6.37
C VAL A 40 14.24 -9.80 7.11
N PRO A 41 15.30 -8.99 7.39
CA PRO A 41 16.43 -9.47 8.18
C PRO A 41 15.99 -9.86 9.59
N GLY A 42 16.57 -10.91 10.14
CA GLY A 42 16.42 -11.26 11.54
C GLY A 42 16.09 -12.73 11.76
N GLY A 43 16.96 -13.41 12.46
CA GLY A 43 16.71 -14.69 13.11
C GLY A 43 16.65 -14.46 14.59
N TRP A 44 15.50 -14.73 15.20
CA TRP A 44 15.35 -14.71 16.66
C TRP A 44 15.33 -16.13 17.17
N ASN A 45 15.91 -16.38 18.35
CA ASN A 45 15.98 -17.74 18.90
C ASN A 45 14.62 -18.33 19.28
N ASN A 46 13.59 -17.52 19.39
CA ASN A 46 12.27 -17.91 19.91
C ASN A 46 11.12 -17.71 18.93
N ARG A 47 11.38 -17.32 17.67
CA ARG A 47 10.35 -17.14 16.65
C ARG A 47 10.89 -17.29 15.22
N PHE A 48 9.96 -17.50 14.28
CA PHE A 48 10.30 -17.55 12.87
C PHE A 48 10.75 -16.18 12.34
N LYS A 49 11.49 -16.20 11.23
CA LYS A 49 11.86 -15.01 10.48
C LYS A 49 10.60 -14.29 10.00
N ASP A 50 10.57 -12.97 10.12
CA ASP A 50 9.53 -12.16 9.53
C ASP A 50 9.65 -12.23 8.00
N ALA A 51 8.52 -12.39 7.31
CA ALA A 51 8.48 -12.57 5.86
C ALA A 51 7.65 -11.49 5.16
N TRP A 52 7.02 -10.60 5.91
CA TRP A 52 6.12 -9.56 5.38
C TRP A 52 6.02 -8.38 6.35
N GLU A 53 5.57 -7.25 5.81
CA GLU A 53 5.27 -6.04 6.56
C GLU A 53 3.80 -5.67 6.41
N PRO A 54 3.10 -5.26 7.49
CA PRO A 54 1.72 -4.83 7.40
C PRO A 54 1.62 -3.42 6.82
N ILE A 55 0.61 -3.21 5.95
CA ILE A 55 0.22 -1.90 5.47
C ILE A 55 -1.24 -1.70 5.84
N PHE A 56 -1.54 -0.60 6.54
CA PHE A 56 -2.88 -0.34 7.05
C PHE A 56 -3.58 0.71 6.19
N HIS A 57 -4.83 0.43 5.83
CA HIS A 57 -5.69 1.36 5.12
C HIS A 57 -6.73 1.94 6.06
N TYR A 58 -6.68 3.24 6.22
CA TYR A 58 -7.67 4.02 6.96
C TYR A 58 -8.37 5.01 6.06
N ALA A 59 -9.61 5.38 6.44
CA ALA A 59 -10.37 6.40 5.77
C ALA A 59 -11.09 7.31 6.78
N VAL A 60 -11.26 8.58 6.45
CA VAL A 60 -12.00 9.55 7.28
C VAL A 60 -13.51 9.46 7.08
N SER A 61 -13.96 8.85 5.99
CA SER A 61 -15.38 8.70 5.65
C SER A 61 -15.68 7.33 5.05
N SER A 62 -16.97 7.03 4.85
CA SER A 62 -17.41 5.79 4.17
C SER A 62 -17.32 5.87 2.64
N GLY A 63 -17.19 7.07 2.08
CA GLY A 63 -17.09 7.32 0.64
C GLY A 63 -15.66 7.11 0.13
N ILE A 64 -15.18 5.86 0.13
CA ILE A 64 -13.84 5.52 -0.29
C ILE A 64 -13.82 5.38 -1.82
N LYS A 65 -12.95 6.16 -2.49
CA LYS A 65 -12.65 5.96 -3.89
C LYS A 65 -11.91 4.64 -4.05
N PHE A 66 -12.39 3.75 -4.91
CA PHE A 66 -11.77 2.45 -5.10
C PHE A 66 -11.93 1.91 -6.52
N HIS A 67 -10.83 1.60 -7.17
CA HIS A 67 -10.73 1.02 -8.49
C HIS A 67 -10.24 -0.43 -8.40
N PRO A 68 -11.13 -1.41 -8.17
CA PRO A 68 -10.77 -2.78 -7.82
C PRO A 68 -9.97 -3.52 -8.90
N LEU A 69 -10.03 -3.06 -10.15
CA LEU A 69 -9.33 -3.68 -11.28
C LEU A 69 -8.14 -2.85 -11.78
N ALA A 70 -7.79 -1.75 -11.12
CA ALA A 70 -6.68 -0.89 -11.56
C ALA A 70 -5.32 -1.63 -11.60
N ASN A 71 -5.17 -2.65 -10.75
CA ASN A 71 -4.00 -3.54 -10.70
C ASN A 71 -4.38 -4.99 -11.01
N GLY A 72 -5.46 -5.21 -11.76
CA GLY A 72 -5.93 -6.54 -12.11
C GLY A 72 -4.96 -7.28 -13.02
N THR A 73 -4.93 -8.60 -12.89
CA THR A 73 -4.13 -9.49 -13.73
C THR A 73 -5.05 -10.28 -14.66
N GLN A 74 -4.54 -10.65 -15.83
CA GLN A 74 -5.25 -11.55 -16.73
C GLN A 74 -5.50 -12.89 -16.04
N SER A 75 -6.73 -13.39 -16.11
CA SER A 75 -7.13 -14.67 -15.53
C SER A 75 -7.84 -15.49 -16.60
N GLU A 76 -7.43 -16.74 -16.74
CA GLU A 76 -8.10 -17.71 -17.65
C GLU A 76 -9.41 -18.22 -17.05
N SER A 77 -9.60 -18.09 -15.75
CA SER A 77 -10.83 -18.54 -15.07
C SER A 77 -11.84 -17.40 -14.98
N VAL A 78 -12.88 -17.49 -15.79
CA VAL A 78 -14.08 -16.64 -15.65
C VAL A 78 -14.92 -17.23 -14.51
N PHE A 79 -14.79 -16.71 -13.29
CA PHE A 79 -15.69 -17.05 -12.20
C PHE A 79 -16.93 -16.18 -12.31
N ASP A 80 -18.03 -16.76 -12.79
CA ASP A 80 -19.34 -16.12 -12.74
C ASP A 80 -19.95 -16.27 -11.35
N TYR A 81 -19.77 -15.22 -10.54
CA TYR A 81 -20.38 -15.15 -9.20
C TYR A 81 -21.90 -14.99 -9.25
N SER A 82 -22.49 -14.67 -10.42
CA SER A 82 -23.95 -14.53 -10.55
C SER A 82 -24.68 -15.90 -10.43
N ALA A 83 -23.98 -16.99 -10.76
CA ALA A 83 -24.54 -18.32 -10.71
C ALA A 83 -24.53 -18.97 -9.30
N ASN A 84 -23.82 -18.43 -8.33
CA ASN A 84 -23.59 -19.03 -7.02
C ASN A 84 -24.42 -18.41 -5.88
N THR A 85 -25.57 -17.80 -6.17
CA THR A 85 -26.56 -17.43 -5.16
C THR A 85 -27.39 -18.64 -4.69
N LYS A 86 -26.80 -19.82 -4.56
CA LYS A 86 -27.42 -20.89 -3.78
C LYS A 86 -27.44 -20.48 -2.32
N LYS A 87 -28.62 -20.14 -1.82
CA LYS A 87 -28.91 -19.90 -0.41
C LYS A 87 -28.23 -21.00 0.41
N SER A 88 -27.19 -20.66 1.15
CA SER A 88 -26.68 -21.49 2.22
C SER A 88 -27.81 -21.61 3.25
N SER A 89 -28.36 -22.76 3.39
CA SER A 89 -29.46 -23.07 4.33
C SER A 89 -29.01 -23.20 5.79
N ASN A 90 -27.76 -22.87 6.10
CA ASN A 90 -27.23 -22.87 7.46
C ASN A 90 -27.16 -21.43 7.98
N GLY A 91 -28.00 -21.14 8.94
CA GLY A 91 -28.34 -19.86 9.57
C GLY A 91 -27.23 -19.03 10.23
N SER A 92 -26.04 -18.96 9.67
CA SER A 92 -25.06 -17.94 10.01
C SER A 92 -25.34 -16.71 9.17
N GLY A 93 -25.93 -15.69 9.80
CA GLY A 93 -26.44 -14.47 9.16
C GLY A 93 -25.40 -13.51 8.56
N LEU A 94 -24.35 -14.01 7.95
CA LEU A 94 -23.54 -13.20 7.04
C LEU A 94 -24.29 -13.09 5.72
N LYS A 95 -25.02 -11.99 5.56
CA LYS A 95 -25.41 -11.53 4.23
C LYS A 95 -24.11 -11.22 3.49
N SER A 96 -23.67 -12.15 2.64
CA SER A 96 -22.68 -11.81 1.63
C SER A 96 -23.33 -10.75 0.75
N GLY A 97 -22.99 -9.49 0.97
CA GLY A 97 -23.32 -8.44 0.03
C GLY A 97 -22.82 -8.91 -1.33
N ALA A 98 -23.63 -8.76 -2.36
CA ALA A 98 -23.20 -9.07 -3.71
C ALA A 98 -21.83 -8.45 -3.93
N PRO A 99 -20.84 -9.21 -4.45
CA PRO A 99 -19.52 -8.65 -4.68
C PRO A 99 -19.65 -7.50 -5.66
N ALA A 100 -19.54 -6.29 -5.14
CA ALA A 100 -19.45 -5.10 -5.97
C ALA A 100 -18.18 -5.24 -6.82
N GLY A 101 -18.33 -5.45 -8.11
CA GLY A 101 -17.23 -5.57 -9.05
C GLY A 101 -16.69 -7.00 -9.19
N GLY A 102 -17.55 -7.91 -9.66
CA GLY A 102 -17.12 -9.19 -10.19
C GLY A 102 -16.15 -9.02 -11.36
N MET A 103 -15.44 -10.09 -11.70
CA MET A 103 -14.56 -10.14 -12.86
C MET A 103 -15.26 -9.58 -14.09
N LYS A 104 -14.70 -8.54 -14.69
CA LYS A 104 -15.02 -8.13 -16.04
C LYS A 104 -13.95 -8.73 -16.96
N GLU A 105 -14.38 -9.54 -17.92
CA GLU A 105 -13.57 -9.90 -19.08
C GLU A 105 -12.21 -10.57 -18.78
N GLY A 106 -12.17 -11.56 -17.88
CA GLY A 106 -10.94 -12.31 -17.63
C GLY A 106 -9.87 -11.54 -16.84
N ILE A 107 -10.25 -10.49 -16.12
CA ILE A 107 -9.35 -9.75 -15.21
C ILE A 107 -9.68 -10.13 -13.77
N ALA A 108 -8.71 -10.70 -13.07
CA ALA A 108 -8.83 -11.00 -11.64
C ALA A 108 -8.46 -9.77 -10.80
N ARG A 109 -9.25 -9.54 -9.74
CA ARG A 109 -8.94 -8.55 -8.72
C ARG A 109 -7.70 -8.99 -7.95
N PRO A 110 -6.73 -8.09 -7.66
CA PRO A 110 -5.59 -8.42 -6.81
C PRO A 110 -6.05 -8.76 -5.38
N SER A 111 -5.25 -9.57 -4.69
CA SER A 111 -5.43 -9.85 -3.27
C SER A 111 -4.84 -8.73 -2.40
N ASN A 112 -5.09 -8.78 -1.09
CA ASN A 112 -4.43 -7.91 -0.12
C ASN A 112 -3.03 -8.42 0.30
N VAL A 113 -2.53 -9.49 -0.31
CA VAL A 113 -1.11 -9.87 -0.27
C VAL A 113 -0.45 -9.28 -1.50
N VAL A 114 0.44 -8.30 -1.31
CA VAL A 114 1.17 -7.64 -2.39
C VAL A 114 2.64 -8.06 -2.35
N GLU A 115 3.18 -8.37 -3.52
CA GLU A 115 4.54 -8.90 -3.66
C GLU A 115 5.33 -7.98 -4.58
N PHE A 116 6.28 -7.24 -4.01
CA PHE A 116 7.19 -6.39 -4.75
C PHE A 116 8.59 -6.58 -4.20
N ALA A 117 9.58 -6.65 -5.08
CA ALA A 117 10.98 -6.68 -4.67
C ALA A 117 11.37 -5.31 -4.09
N ALA A 118 12.04 -5.31 -2.93
CA ALA A 118 12.60 -4.09 -2.37
C ALA A 118 13.49 -3.38 -3.39
N ALA A 119 13.53 -2.06 -3.34
CA ALA A 119 14.44 -1.27 -4.16
C ALA A 119 15.89 -1.64 -3.80
N ASP A 120 16.76 -1.68 -4.82
CA ASP A 120 18.18 -1.68 -4.55
C ASP A 120 18.55 -0.37 -3.88
N GLY A 121 19.16 -0.43 -2.70
CA GLY A 121 19.54 0.73 -1.90
C GLY A 121 20.63 1.59 -2.56
N GLN A 122 20.41 2.01 -3.80
CA GLN A 122 21.36 2.78 -4.61
C GLN A 122 21.65 4.17 -4.02
N ASP A 123 20.77 4.67 -3.16
CA ASP A 123 20.88 6.01 -2.57
C ASP A 123 21.23 6.00 -1.06
N GLY A 124 21.77 4.88 -0.55
CA GLY A 124 22.16 4.76 0.87
C GLY A 124 20.98 4.58 1.84
N HIS A 125 19.76 4.43 1.35
CA HIS A 125 18.58 4.14 2.15
C HIS A 125 18.50 2.65 2.48
N SER A 126 18.58 2.31 3.74
CA SER A 126 18.48 0.91 4.22
C SER A 126 17.06 0.35 4.18
N ALA A 127 16.04 1.16 3.95
CA ALA A 127 14.61 0.79 4.05
C ALA A 127 13.76 1.35 2.90
N ALA A 128 14.33 1.48 1.70
CA ALA A 128 13.59 2.00 0.55
C ALA A 128 12.63 0.93 -0.02
N PHE A 129 11.34 1.25 -0.06
CA PHE A 129 10.37 0.46 -0.80
C PHE A 129 10.40 0.80 -2.30
N PRO A 130 10.02 -0.15 -3.19
CA PRO A 130 10.02 0.08 -4.62
C PRO A 130 8.88 1.02 -5.06
N VAL A 131 9.05 1.72 -6.18
CA VAL A 131 8.01 2.61 -6.75
C VAL A 131 6.70 1.88 -7.01
N SER A 132 6.76 0.59 -7.35
CA SER A 132 5.58 -0.26 -7.57
C SER A 132 4.67 -0.41 -6.35
N LEU A 133 5.22 -0.29 -5.14
CA LEU A 133 4.42 -0.40 -3.92
C LEU A 133 3.43 0.77 -3.77
N PRO A 134 3.85 2.05 -3.69
CA PRO A 134 2.89 3.17 -3.66
C PRO A 134 2.08 3.27 -4.96
N GLU A 135 2.63 2.93 -6.11
CA GLU A 135 1.91 2.90 -7.39
C GLU A 135 0.67 2.01 -7.34
N PHE A 136 0.76 0.84 -6.70
CA PHE A 136 -0.36 -0.07 -6.50
C PHE A 136 -1.54 0.60 -5.78
N PHE A 137 -1.25 1.29 -4.67
CA PHE A 137 -2.27 1.98 -3.88
C PHE A 137 -2.79 3.25 -4.56
N ILE A 138 -1.91 4.02 -5.18
CA ILE A 138 -2.28 5.23 -5.93
C ILE A 138 -3.28 4.89 -7.04
N LYS A 139 -3.05 3.84 -7.82
CA LYS A 139 -3.98 3.40 -8.86
C LYS A 139 -5.30 2.90 -8.31
N ALA A 140 -5.26 2.21 -7.16
CA ALA A 140 -6.47 1.63 -6.56
C ALA A 140 -7.36 2.68 -5.88
N PHE A 141 -6.80 3.75 -5.31
CA PHE A 141 -7.52 4.64 -4.41
C PHE A 141 -7.55 6.11 -4.85
N SER A 142 -7.08 6.42 -6.04
CA SER A 142 -7.11 7.80 -6.57
C SER A 142 -7.39 7.85 -8.07
N ASP A 143 -7.81 9.02 -8.56
CA ASP A 143 -7.95 9.34 -9.98
C ASP A 143 -6.76 10.18 -10.46
N LYS A 144 -6.60 10.28 -11.79
CA LYS A 144 -5.64 11.23 -12.38
C LYS A 144 -5.98 12.66 -11.95
N GLY A 145 -4.96 13.43 -11.56
CA GLY A 145 -5.12 14.79 -11.04
C GLY A 145 -5.42 14.87 -9.54
N ASP A 146 -5.68 13.76 -8.85
CA ASP A 146 -5.82 13.76 -7.40
C ASP A 146 -4.48 14.08 -6.70
N ALA A 147 -4.56 14.68 -5.53
CA ALA A 147 -3.42 14.94 -4.66
C ALA A 147 -2.99 13.68 -3.90
N ILE A 148 -1.71 13.40 -3.91
CA ILE A 148 -1.05 12.37 -3.09
C ILE A 148 -0.10 13.08 -2.14
N PHE A 149 -0.26 12.84 -0.85
CA PHE A 149 0.58 13.46 0.17
C PHE A 149 1.36 12.42 0.97
N ASP A 150 2.66 12.61 1.06
CA ASP A 150 3.56 11.78 1.87
C ASP A 150 4.25 12.66 2.93
N PRO A 151 3.90 12.51 4.22
CA PRO A 151 4.50 13.32 5.29
C PRO A 151 5.94 12.92 5.64
N PHE A 152 6.44 11.79 5.12
CA PHE A 152 7.77 11.24 5.38
C PHE A 152 8.44 10.80 4.07
N MET A 153 8.66 11.76 3.18
CA MET A 153 9.00 11.56 1.77
C MET A 153 10.27 10.69 1.55
N GLY A 154 11.24 10.76 2.47
CA GLY A 154 12.50 10.03 2.34
C GLY A 154 13.21 10.37 1.02
N SER A 155 13.45 9.37 0.18
CA SER A 155 14.06 9.56 -1.14
C SER A 155 13.06 9.94 -2.26
N GLY A 156 11.77 10.18 -1.94
CA GLY A 156 10.76 10.64 -2.90
C GLY A 156 10.10 9.53 -3.73
N THR A 157 10.11 8.30 -3.27
CA THR A 157 9.53 7.16 -4.02
C THR A 157 8.03 7.36 -4.30
N THR A 158 7.28 7.88 -3.32
CA THR A 158 5.85 8.19 -3.47
C THR A 158 5.63 9.31 -4.49
N LEU A 159 6.49 10.33 -4.53
CA LEU A 159 6.41 11.43 -5.50
C LEU A 159 6.57 10.90 -6.93
N ILE A 160 7.59 10.06 -7.16
CA ILE A 160 7.81 9.44 -8.47
C ILE A 160 6.61 8.57 -8.89
N ALA A 161 6.03 7.80 -7.94
CA ALA A 161 4.85 6.99 -8.22
C ALA A 161 3.63 7.86 -8.58
N ALA A 162 3.42 8.98 -7.90
CA ALA A 162 2.36 9.94 -8.19
C ALA A 162 2.52 10.54 -9.60
N GLU A 163 3.70 11.07 -9.90
CA GLU A 163 4.04 11.67 -11.20
C GLU A 163 3.83 10.66 -12.34
N LYS A 164 4.38 9.45 -12.21
CA LYS A 164 4.25 8.36 -13.19
C LYS A 164 2.80 8.04 -13.53
N ASN A 165 1.89 8.23 -12.59
CA ASN A 165 0.47 7.90 -12.74
C ASN A 165 -0.42 9.15 -13.00
N GLY A 166 0.16 10.32 -13.20
CA GLY A 166 -0.56 11.56 -13.48
C GLY A 166 -1.34 12.10 -12.27
N ARG A 167 -0.81 11.89 -11.06
CA ARG A 167 -1.29 12.48 -9.82
C ARG A 167 -0.38 13.62 -9.41
N ILE A 168 -0.87 14.51 -8.54
CA ILE A 168 -0.10 15.64 -8.02
C ILE A 168 0.50 15.22 -6.68
N GLY A 169 1.83 15.06 -6.64
CA GLY A 169 2.53 14.65 -5.43
C GLY A 169 2.87 15.84 -4.53
N TYR A 170 2.60 15.72 -3.24
CA TYR A 170 3.02 16.63 -2.18
C TYR A 170 3.72 15.84 -1.09
N GLY A 171 4.66 16.46 -0.39
CA GLY A 171 5.26 15.81 0.75
C GLY A 171 6.15 16.70 1.58
N THR A 172 6.58 16.16 2.70
CA THR A 172 7.52 16.82 3.61
C THR A 172 8.70 15.89 3.88
N GLU A 173 9.87 16.47 4.06
CA GLU A 173 11.08 15.76 4.44
C GLU A 173 11.90 16.63 5.37
N ILE A 174 12.34 16.07 6.49
CA ILE A 174 13.09 16.82 7.51
C ILE A 174 14.59 16.94 7.19
N SER A 175 15.12 15.99 6.42
CA SER A 175 16.53 15.97 6.05
C SER A 175 16.79 16.80 4.78
N PRO A 176 17.56 17.89 4.85
CA PRO A 176 17.91 18.68 3.66
C PRO A 176 18.59 17.83 2.57
N GLY A 177 19.45 16.90 2.96
CA GLY A 177 20.11 16.01 2.01
C GLY A 177 19.14 15.09 1.25
N TYR A 178 18.07 14.65 1.88
CA TYR A 178 17.01 13.93 1.17
C TYR A 178 16.14 14.83 0.32
N CYS A 179 15.93 16.09 0.72
CA CYS A 179 15.26 17.06 -0.16
C CYS A 179 16.02 17.21 -1.49
N ASP A 180 17.35 17.30 -1.46
CA ASP A 180 18.18 17.34 -2.67
C ASP A 180 18.04 16.05 -3.51
N VAL A 181 18.00 14.89 -2.86
CA VAL A 181 17.77 13.60 -3.54
C VAL A 181 16.40 13.58 -4.20
N ILE A 182 15.34 14.01 -3.52
CA ILE A 182 13.97 14.07 -4.07
C ILE A 182 13.94 14.92 -5.33
N VAL A 183 14.46 16.16 -5.24
CA VAL A 183 14.49 17.11 -6.37
C VAL A 183 15.26 16.51 -7.54
N LYS A 184 16.45 15.98 -7.29
CA LYS A 184 17.25 15.36 -8.34
C LYS A 184 16.55 14.19 -8.99
N ARG A 185 15.98 13.27 -8.22
CA ARG A 185 15.25 12.10 -8.75
C ARG A 185 14.05 12.50 -9.58
N TRP A 186 13.29 13.50 -9.13
CA TRP A 186 12.14 14.01 -9.88
C TRP A 186 12.56 14.66 -11.18
N GLN A 187 13.61 15.49 -11.18
CA GLN A 187 14.17 16.09 -12.39
C GLN A 187 14.69 15.05 -13.38
N ASP A 188 15.42 14.05 -12.89
CA ASP A 188 15.93 12.95 -13.71
C ASP A 188 14.77 12.13 -14.34
N PHE A 189 13.67 11.95 -13.60
CA PHE A 189 12.50 11.21 -14.06
C PHE A 189 11.66 11.99 -15.08
N THR A 190 11.43 13.27 -14.83
CA THR A 190 10.52 14.10 -15.65
C THR A 190 11.21 14.80 -16.81
N GLY A 191 12.53 15.02 -16.70
CA GLY A 191 13.28 15.87 -17.61
C GLY A 191 13.02 17.38 -17.40
N VAL A 192 12.32 17.76 -16.33
CA VAL A 192 11.95 19.16 -16.01
C VAL A 192 12.78 19.65 -14.83
N ASN A 193 13.22 20.90 -14.86
CA ASN A 193 13.90 21.51 -13.72
C ASN A 193 12.88 21.92 -12.65
N ALA A 194 13.18 21.57 -11.39
CA ALA A 194 12.42 22.08 -10.25
C ALA A 194 12.66 23.58 -10.07
N VAL A 195 11.63 24.29 -9.65
CA VAL A 195 11.67 25.75 -9.40
C VAL A 195 11.38 25.97 -7.91
N LEU A 196 12.18 26.82 -7.28
CA LEU A 196 11.90 27.30 -5.93
C LEU A 196 10.91 28.45 -6.01
N GLU A 197 9.77 28.31 -5.33
CA GLU A 197 8.73 29.34 -5.22
C GLU A 197 8.85 30.14 -3.91
#